data_6a65a0472f19390cf5d6c632a4496e60
#
_entry.id   6a65a0472f19390cf5d6c632a4496e60
#
_cell.length_a   1.000
_cell.length_b   1.000
_cell.length_c   1.000
_cell.angle_alpha   90.00
_cell.angle_beta   90.00
_cell.angle_gamma   90.00
#
_symmetry.space_group_name_H-M   'P 1'
#
loop_
_entity.id
_entity.type
_entity.pdbx_description
1 polymer ?
#
loop_
_entity_poly.entity_id
_entity_poly.type
_entity_poly.pdbx_seq_one_letter_code
_entity_poly.pdbx_strand_id
1 'polypeptide(L)'
;MKSFLKLLTAGLLASATVVATGTAANALDDQQKKEFGAFIREYLIANPEIMLEVQDALEKKQQDTRTSQASEGIAANSKAIFSTASDITLGNPNGDVTIVEFFDYNCTYCKRALTDMETILSSDKKVRFILKEFPILGPDSMAAHRVASAFKAIAPEKYPQFHKQLLGGQQRATEQTAIAVAAALGVSESAIRKSMKDNPNDQQIRATYELANNLGVTGTPFYVVGNEAVFGAVGHEELSSKISNIRSCGKATC
;
A
#
# COMPACT_ATOMS: atom_id res chain seq x y z
N MET A 1 46.65 85.52 32.31
CA MET A 1 45.41 85.85 33.09
C MET A 1 44.45 84.72 33.02
N LYS A 2 44.07 84.15 34.20
CA LYS A 2 42.88 83.34 34.52
C LYS A 2 42.80 81.98 33.85
N SER A 3 43.24 80.91 34.45
CA SER A 3 42.60 80.09 35.49
C SER A 3 41.16 79.62 35.17
N PHE A 4 40.95 78.27 34.91
CA PHE A 4 39.74 77.56 35.24
C PHE A 4 40.02 76.07 35.29
N LEU A 5 40.10 75.61 36.40
CA LEU A 5 39.46 74.55 37.22
C LEU A 5 38.96 73.35 36.49
N LYS A 6 39.59 72.24 36.80
CA LYS A 6 39.17 70.83 36.44
C LYS A 6 38.06 70.38 37.36
N LEU A 7 36.95 69.86 36.81
CA LEU A 7 36.05 69.02 37.54
C LEU A 7 36.10 67.63 36.92
N LEU A 8 36.60 66.68 37.69
CA LEU A 8 36.49 65.25 37.46
C LEU A 8 35.10 64.77 37.93
N THR A 9 34.27 64.24 37.03
CA THR A 9 33.14 63.47 37.40
C THR A 9 33.44 62.01 37.13
N ALA A 10 33.59 61.26 38.23
CA ALA A 10 33.68 59.77 38.19
C ALA A 10 32.32 59.16 37.88
N GLY A 11 32.19 58.58 36.70
CA GLY A 11 31.03 57.77 36.33
C GLY A 11 31.21 56.35 36.84
N LEU A 12 30.39 55.92 37.83
CA LEU A 12 30.29 54.56 38.26
C LEU A 12 29.51 53.75 37.15
N LEU A 13 30.22 52.88 36.44
CA LEU A 13 29.62 51.86 35.62
C LEU A 13 29.16 50.72 36.54
N ALA A 14 27.85 50.66 36.84
CA ALA A 14 27.26 49.56 37.48
C ALA A 14 27.07 48.41 36.40
N SER A 15 27.95 47.41 36.38
CA SER A 15 27.83 46.23 35.60
C SER A 15 26.74 45.34 36.21
N ALA A 16 25.54 45.34 35.63
CA ALA A 16 24.48 44.41 35.98
C ALA A 16 24.83 43.04 35.35
N THR A 17 25.40 42.16 36.13
CA THR A 17 25.52 40.73 35.78
C THR A 17 24.13 40.09 35.83
N VAL A 18 23.53 39.90 34.67
CA VAL A 18 22.33 39.04 34.51
C VAL A 18 22.79 37.60 34.74
N VAL A 19 22.56 37.08 35.94
CA VAL A 19 22.67 35.66 36.23
C VAL A 19 21.49 34.99 35.54
N ALA A 20 21.72 34.43 34.35
CA ALA A 20 20.78 33.54 33.72
C ALA A 20 20.69 32.25 34.56
N THR A 21 19.71 32.20 35.48
CA THR A 21 19.34 30.97 36.16
C THR A 21 18.68 30.07 35.11
N GLY A 22 19.50 29.33 34.36
CA GLY A 22 19.04 28.20 33.56
C GLY A 22 18.39 27.22 34.52
N THR A 23 17.05 27.07 34.45
CA THR A 23 16.35 25.98 35.07
C THR A 23 16.84 24.70 34.38
N ALA A 24 17.90 24.08 34.91
CA ALA A 24 18.25 22.73 34.57
C ALA A 24 16.98 21.89 34.84
N ALA A 25 16.41 21.32 33.79
CA ALA A 25 15.38 20.34 33.99
C ALA A 25 16.00 19.20 34.81
N ASN A 26 15.71 19.16 36.11
CA ASN A 26 16.25 18.15 36.99
C ASN A 26 15.67 16.80 36.54
N ALA A 27 16.53 15.91 36.07
CA ALA A 27 16.16 14.53 35.85
C ALA A 27 15.59 13.98 37.17
N LEU A 28 14.46 13.25 37.08
CA LEU A 28 13.84 12.61 38.26
C LEU A 28 14.89 11.80 39.00
N ASP A 29 14.96 11.94 40.33
CA ASP A 29 15.76 11.07 41.16
C ASP A 29 15.19 9.63 41.22
N ASP A 30 15.93 8.71 41.81
CA ASP A 30 15.54 7.28 41.76
C ASP A 30 14.30 7.01 42.62
N GLN A 31 14.06 7.76 43.68
CA GLN A 31 12.85 7.69 44.48
C GLN A 31 11.63 8.19 43.70
N GLN A 32 11.77 9.35 43.05
CA GLN A 32 10.72 9.92 42.21
C GLN A 32 10.36 8.99 41.03
N LYS A 33 11.37 8.37 40.38
CA LYS A 33 11.12 7.36 39.31
C LYS A 33 10.33 6.17 39.83
N LYS A 34 10.64 5.68 41.02
CA LYS A 34 9.93 4.54 41.65
C LYS A 34 8.48 4.89 42.00
N GLU A 35 8.27 6.06 42.58
CA GLU A 35 6.91 6.55 42.94
C GLU A 35 6.07 6.79 41.67
N PHE A 36 6.67 7.39 40.64
CA PHE A 36 5.99 7.62 39.37
C PHE A 36 5.65 6.32 38.66
N GLY A 37 6.56 5.34 38.67
CA GLY A 37 6.31 4.01 38.11
C GLY A 37 5.19 3.27 38.85
N ALA A 38 5.14 3.37 40.19
CA ALA A 38 4.04 2.80 40.97
C ALA A 38 2.68 3.47 40.67
N PHE A 39 2.67 4.81 40.58
CA PHE A 39 1.49 5.57 40.19
C PHE A 39 0.97 5.22 38.84
N ILE A 40 1.86 5.20 37.80
CA ILE A 40 1.49 4.80 36.43
C ILE A 40 0.87 3.41 36.41
N ARG A 41 1.49 2.45 37.13
CA ARG A 41 0.98 1.09 37.21
C ARG A 41 -0.39 1.01 37.83
N GLU A 42 -0.59 1.69 38.94
CA GLU A 42 -1.91 1.74 39.66
C GLU A 42 -2.96 2.39 38.76
N TYR A 43 -2.62 3.51 38.13
CA TYR A 43 -3.52 4.26 37.26
C TYR A 43 -3.97 3.41 36.04
N LEU A 44 -3.04 2.74 35.37
CA LEU A 44 -3.36 1.88 34.22
C LEU A 44 -4.16 0.63 34.61
N ILE A 45 -3.93 0.09 35.82
CA ILE A 45 -4.74 -1.04 36.32
C ILE A 45 -6.14 -0.59 36.70
N ALA A 46 -6.27 0.61 37.26
CA ALA A 46 -7.58 1.18 37.62
C ALA A 46 -8.39 1.65 36.38
N ASN A 47 -7.71 1.98 35.28
CA ASN A 47 -8.30 2.48 34.03
C ASN A 47 -7.75 1.68 32.80
N PRO A 48 -8.05 0.37 32.70
CA PRO A 48 -7.47 -0.48 31.66
C PRO A 48 -7.91 -0.11 30.24
N GLU A 49 -9.04 0.59 30.09
CA GLU A 49 -9.55 1.12 28.83
C GLU A 49 -8.57 2.04 28.12
N ILE A 50 -7.67 2.72 28.84
CA ILE A 50 -6.63 3.58 28.26
C ILE A 50 -5.73 2.79 27.29
N MET A 51 -5.49 1.50 27.56
CA MET A 51 -4.69 0.67 26.65
C MET A 51 -5.40 0.47 25.29
N LEU A 52 -6.73 0.38 25.29
CA LEU A 52 -7.51 0.31 24.05
C LEU A 52 -7.45 1.66 23.31
N GLU A 53 -7.61 2.77 23.99
CA GLU A 53 -7.50 4.12 23.39
C GLU A 53 -6.11 4.34 22.77
N VAL A 54 -5.05 3.90 23.45
CA VAL A 54 -3.66 3.98 22.94
C VAL A 54 -3.49 3.10 21.71
N GLN A 55 -4.07 1.88 21.72
CA GLN A 55 -4.03 0.99 20.58
C GLN A 55 -4.73 1.62 19.37
N ASP A 56 -5.95 2.11 19.54
CA ASP A 56 -6.72 2.78 18.47
C ASP A 56 -5.96 3.99 17.90
N ALA A 57 -5.37 4.81 18.77
CA ALA A 57 -4.57 5.96 18.36
C ALA A 57 -3.32 5.53 17.56
N LEU A 58 -2.67 4.43 17.96
CA LEU A 58 -1.52 3.87 17.24
C LEU A 58 -1.93 3.31 15.89
N GLU A 59 -3.02 2.54 15.82
CA GLU A 59 -3.56 2.00 14.58
C GLU A 59 -3.93 3.12 13.60
N LYS A 60 -4.63 4.15 14.09
CA LYS A 60 -4.95 5.33 13.29
C LYS A 60 -3.69 6.01 12.74
N LYS A 61 -2.70 6.25 13.58
CA LYS A 61 -1.43 6.87 13.17
C LYS A 61 -0.71 6.03 12.11
N GLN A 62 -0.70 4.71 12.26
CA GLN A 62 -0.10 3.80 11.27
C GLN A 62 -0.87 3.84 9.95
N GLN A 63 -2.20 3.86 10.01
CA GLN A 63 -3.04 3.97 8.81
C GLN A 63 -2.82 5.30 8.08
N ASP A 64 -2.81 6.42 8.80
CA ASP A 64 -2.55 7.74 8.23
C ASP A 64 -1.16 7.80 7.57
N THR A 65 -0.15 7.21 8.20
CA THR A 65 1.20 7.12 7.64
C THR A 65 1.24 6.29 6.36
N ARG A 66 0.60 5.11 6.36
CA ARG A 66 0.51 4.23 5.16
C ARG A 66 -0.21 4.93 4.01
N THR A 67 -1.31 5.60 4.30
CA THR A 67 -2.10 6.33 3.30
C THR A 67 -1.29 7.47 2.68
N SER A 68 -0.55 8.23 3.49
CA SER A 68 0.31 9.30 3.00
C SER A 68 1.43 8.76 2.11
N GLN A 69 2.16 7.73 2.56
CA GLN A 69 3.22 7.09 1.79
C GLN A 69 2.70 6.53 0.46
N ALA A 70 1.56 5.86 0.50
CA ALA A 70 0.95 5.31 -0.71
C ALA A 70 0.53 6.42 -1.69
N SER A 71 -0.03 7.52 -1.21
CA SER A 71 -0.41 8.66 -2.07
C SER A 71 0.80 9.30 -2.77
N GLU A 72 1.89 9.50 -2.03
CA GLU A 72 3.16 9.99 -2.60
C GLU A 72 3.73 9.00 -3.62
N GLY A 73 3.71 7.71 -3.28
CA GLY A 73 4.13 6.62 -4.16
C GLY A 73 3.30 6.55 -5.45
N ILE A 74 1.97 6.72 -5.36
CA ILE A 74 1.07 6.74 -6.53
C ILE A 74 1.42 7.89 -7.46
N ALA A 75 1.61 9.09 -6.93
CA ALA A 75 1.97 10.26 -7.72
C ALA A 75 3.32 10.06 -8.46
N ALA A 76 4.34 9.54 -7.74
CA ALA A 76 5.67 9.31 -8.29
C ALA A 76 5.74 8.17 -9.32
N ASN A 77 4.87 7.16 -9.21
CA ASN A 77 4.91 5.94 -10.03
C ASN A 77 3.70 5.81 -10.98
N SER A 78 2.97 6.87 -11.29
CA SER A 78 1.71 6.85 -12.05
C SER A 78 1.82 6.04 -13.36
N LYS A 79 2.89 6.22 -14.14
CA LYS A 79 3.10 5.47 -15.39
C LYS A 79 3.25 3.96 -15.14
N ALA A 80 4.02 3.56 -14.14
CA ALA A 80 4.21 2.16 -13.79
C ALA A 80 2.95 1.51 -13.23
N ILE A 81 2.08 2.29 -12.60
CA ILE A 81 0.80 1.83 -12.05
C ILE A 81 -0.21 1.60 -13.19
N PHE A 82 -0.43 2.59 -14.04
CA PHE A 82 -1.58 2.63 -14.95
C PHE A 82 -1.28 2.23 -16.40
N SER A 83 -0.02 2.03 -16.79
CA SER A 83 0.36 1.76 -18.17
C SER A 83 1.73 1.10 -18.31
N THR A 84 1.76 -0.23 -18.27
CA THR A 84 2.96 -1.01 -18.66
C THR A 84 2.60 -2.02 -19.75
N ALA A 85 3.59 -2.39 -20.57
CA ALA A 85 3.39 -3.36 -21.66
C ALA A 85 2.99 -4.76 -21.16
N SER A 86 3.31 -5.05 -19.90
CA SER A 86 3.01 -6.33 -19.25
C SER A 86 1.65 -6.37 -18.55
N ASP A 87 0.91 -5.25 -18.50
CA ASP A 87 -0.35 -5.19 -17.79
C ASP A 87 -1.40 -6.16 -18.35
N ILE A 88 -2.16 -6.70 -17.43
CA ILE A 88 -3.34 -7.48 -17.71
C ILE A 88 -4.53 -6.55 -17.57
N THR A 89 -5.24 -6.33 -18.66
CA THR A 89 -6.42 -5.45 -18.65
C THR A 89 -7.68 -6.27 -18.76
N LEU A 90 -8.61 -6.07 -17.82
CA LEU A 90 -9.94 -6.65 -17.81
C LEU A 90 -10.99 -5.53 -17.89
N GLY A 91 -12.15 -5.84 -18.47
CA GLY A 91 -13.20 -4.85 -18.69
C GLY A 91 -12.96 -4.00 -19.94
N ASN A 92 -13.30 -2.73 -19.87
CA ASN A 92 -13.19 -1.82 -21.02
C ASN A 92 -11.77 -1.20 -21.10
N PRO A 93 -10.95 -1.53 -22.11
CA PRO A 93 -9.61 -0.93 -22.25
C PRO A 93 -9.63 0.59 -22.36
N ASN A 94 -10.75 1.18 -22.81
CA ASN A 94 -10.98 2.61 -22.91
C ASN A 94 -11.89 3.14 -21.78
N GLY A 95 -11.97 2.43 -20.66
CA GLY A 95 -12.77 2.83 -19.50
C GLY A 95 -12.32 4.17 -18.92
N ASP A 96 -13.30 4.96 -18.48
CA ASP A 96 -13.08 6.28 -17.89
C ASP A 96 -12.48 6.24 -16.48
N VAL A 97 -12.68 5.12 -15.77
CA VAL A 97 -12.07 4.86 -14.46
C VAL A 97 -11.26 3.58 -14.51
N THR A 98 -10.04 3.66 -14.01
CA THR A 98 -9.13 2.51 -13.89
C THR A 98 -8.95 2.15 -12.43
N ILE A 99 -9.15 0.86 -12.11
CA ILE A 99 -8.76 0.24 -10.85
C ILE A 99 -7.54 -0.65 -11.13
N VAL A 100 -6.48 -0.46 -10.38
CA VAL A 100 -5.31 -1.35 -10.43
C VAL A 100 -5.35 -2.27 -9.23
N GLU A 101 -5.21 -3.57 -9.44
CA GLU A 101 -5.19 -4.58 -8.38
C GLU A 101 -3.87 -5.34 -8.36
N PHE A 102 -3.19 -5.34 -7.21
CA PHE A 102 -2.09 -6.24 -6.93
C PHE A 102 -2.65 -7.50 -6.29
N PHE A 103 -2.37 -8.66 -6.89
CA PHE A 103 -3.00 -9.91 -6.50
C PHE A 103 -2.03 -11.09 -6.47
N ASP A 104 -2.40 -12.13 -5.74
CA ASP A 104 -1.73 -13.44 -5.72
C ASP A 104 -2.78 -14.54 -5.92
N TYR A 105 -2.51 -15.50 -6.79
CA TYR A 105 -3.43 -16.61 -7.09
C TYR A 105 -3.77 -17.49 -5.88
N ASN A 106 -2.93 -17.51 -4.85
CA ASN A 106 -3.18 -18.27 -3.62
C ASN A 106 -3.78 -17.42 -2.49
N CYS A 107 -4.05 -16.14 -2.74
CA CYS A 107 -4.63 -15.27 -1.74
C CYS A 107 -6.14 -15.49 -1.62
N THR A 108 -6.60 -15.93 -0.45
CA THR A 108 -8.03 -16.14 -0.16
C THR A 108 -8.86 -14.86 -0.32
N TYR A 109 -8.28 -13.72 0.05
CA TYR A 109 -8.94 -12.42 -0.11
C TYR A 109 -9.02 -11.98 -1.58
N CYS A 110 -8.03 -12.35 -2.42
CA CYS A 110 -8.09 -12.11 -3.87
C CYS A 110 -9.16 -12.97 -4.54
N LYS A 111 -9.43 -14.19 -4.05
CA LYS A 111 -10.56 -15.00 -4.53
C LYS A 111 -11.91 -14.32 -4.28
N ARG A 112 -12.05 -13.62 -3.16
CA ARG A 112 -13.23 -12.79 -2.87
C ARG A 112 -13.27 -11.56 -3.78
N ALA A 113 -12.15 -10.87 -3.92
CA ALA A 113 -11.98 -9.72 -4.79
C ALA A 113 -12.34 -9.99 -6.26
N LEU A 114 -12.11 -11.22 -6.73
CA LEU A 114 -12.52 -11.64 -8.07
C LEU A 114 -14.04 -11.48 -8.27
N THR A 115 -14.85 -11.86 -7.30
CA THR A 115 -16.32 -11.71 -7.36
C THR A 115 -16.70 -10.22 -7.37
N ASP A 116 -16.03 -9.39 -6.59
CA ASP A 116 -16.26 -7.94 -6.56
C ASP A 116 -15.92 -7.32 -7.92
N MET A 117 -14.78 -7.66 -8.50
CA MET A 117 -14.37 -7.21 -9.83
C MET A 117 -15.38 -7.64 -10.91
N GLU A 118 -15.81 -8.90 -10.92
CA GLU A 118 -16.83 -9.40 -11.86
C GLU A 118 -18.15 -8.64 -11.72
N THR A 119 -18.57 -8.35 -10.50
CA THR A 119 -19.79 -7.58 -10.21
C THR A 119 -19.67 -6.15 -10.79
N ILE A 120 -18.55 -5.47 -10.55
CA ILE A 120 -18.30 -4.13 -11.08
C ILE A 120 -18.27 -4.16 -12.62
N LEU A 121 -17.51 -5.07 -13.24
CA LEU A 121 -17.40 -5.16 -14.70
C LEU A 121 -18.70 -5.56 -15.40
N SER A 122 -19.60 -6.28 -14.69
CA SER A 122 -20.92 -6.62 -15.22
C SER A 122 -21.87 -5.44 -15.21
N SER A 123 -21.82 -4.62 -14.15
CA SER A 123 -22.73 -3.47 -13.93
C SER A 123 -22.25 -2.18 -14.58
N ASP A 124 -20.93 -1.99 -14.72
CA ASP A 124 -20.32 -0.77 -15.25
C ASP A 124 -19.36 -1.05 -16.41
N LYS A 125 -19.82 -0.83 -17.64
CA LYS A 125 -19.06 -1.08 -18.87
C LYS A 125 -18.01 0.01 -19.18
N LYS A 126 -17.87 1.01 -18.33
CA LYS A 126 -16.88 2.08 -18.48
C LYS A 126 -15.69 1.93 -17.53
N VAL A 127 -15.60 0.82 -16.79
CA VAL A 127 -14.49 0.54 -15.88
C VAL A 127 -13.46 -0.35 -16.55
N ARG A 128 -12.21 -0.07 -16.25
CA ARG A 128 -11.04 -0.86 -16.59
C ARG A 128 -10.35 -1.36 -15.32
N PHE A 129 -10.07 -2.65 -15.25
CA PHE A 129 -9.15 -3.20 -14.25
C PHE A 129 -7.78 -3.47 -14.88
N ILE A 130 -6.73 -3.11 -14.18
CA ILE A 130 -5.35 -3.50 -14.46
C ILE A 130 -4.88 -4.42 -13.34
N LEU A 131 -4.44 -5.63 -13.69
CA LEU A 131 -3.96 -6.61 -12.75
C LEU A 131 -2.43 -6.61 -12.71
N LYS A 132 -1.87 -6.46 -11.51
CA LYS A 132 -0.43 -6.55 -11.23
C LYS A 132 -0.15 -7.85 -10.50
N GLU A 133 0.61 -8.73 -11.14
CA GLU A 133 1.01 -10.01 -10.54
C GLU A 133 1.99 -9.78 -9.39
N PHE A 134 1.57 -10.14 -8.17
CA PHE A 134 2.35 -9.95 -6.94
C PHE A 134 2.40 -11.25 -6.11
N PRO A 135 3.17 -12.27 -6.54
CA PRO A 135 3.23 -13.59 -5.93
C PRO A 135 4.01 -13.60 -4.61
N ILE A 136 3.35 -13.24 -3.51
CA ILE A 136 3.96 -13.11 -2.17
C ILE A 136 3.73 -14.32 -1.24
N LEU A 137 2.89 -15.28 -1.65
CA LEU A 137 2.49 -16.41 -0.80
C LEU A 137 3.30 -17.69 -1.06
N GLY A 138 4.53 -17.52 -1.51
CA GLY A 138 5.54 -18.57 -1.60
C GLY A 138 5.78 -19.15 -2.99
N PRO A 139 6.55 -20.25 -3.08
CA PRO A 139 7.02 -20.79 -4.36
C PRO A 139 5.91 -21.21 -5.32
N ASP A 140 4.80 -21.77 -4.80
CA ASP A 140 3.67 -22.17 -5.63
C ASP A 140 3.00 -20.96 -6.30
N SER A 141 2.84 -19.83 -5.58
CA SER A 141 2.35 -18.58 -6.14
C SER A 141 3.24 -18.10 -7.28
N MET A 142 4.54 -18.07 -7.05
CA MET A 142 5.52 -17.70 -8.08
C MET A 142 5.41 -18.60 -9.32
N ALA A 143 5.31 -19.91 -9.14
CA ALA A 143 5.20 -20.86 -10.22
C ALA A 143 3.88 -20.68 -11.01
N ALA A 144 2.76 -20.49 -10.32
CA ALA A 144 1.47 -20.24 -10.95
C ALA A 144 1.48 -18.94 -11.79
N HIS A 145 2.07 -17.86 -11.27
CA HIS A 145 2.20 -16.59 -11.99
C HIS A 145 3.11 -16.71 -13.24
N ARG A 146 4.16 -17.52 -13.19
CA ARG A 146 4.97 -17.82 -14.38
C ARG A 146 4.17 -18.50 -15.48
N VAL A 147 3.34 -19.45 -15.12
CA VAL A 147 2.41 -20.11 -16.07
C VAL A 147 1.40 -19.10 -16.60
N ALA A 148 0.82 -18.27 -15.75
CA ALA A 148 -0.14 -17.25 -16.14
C ALA A 148 0.44 -16.26 -17.16
N SER A 149 1.66 -15.79 -16.94
CA SER A 149 2.39 -14.93 -17.87
C SER A 149 2.66 -15.60 -19.20
N ALA A 150 3.08 -16.87 -19.19
CA ALA A 150 3.27 -17.67 -20.40
C ALA A 150 1.96 -17.87 -21.16
N PHE A 151 0.87 -18.18 -20.47
CA PHE A 151 -0.48 -18.32 -21.05
C PHE A 151 -0.92 -17.02 -21.72
N LYS A 152 -0.76 -15.88 -21.04
CA LYS A 152 -1.07 -14.56 -21.59
C LYS A 152 -0.31 -14.26 -22.87
N ALA A 153 0.97 -14.62 -22.95
CA ALA A 153 1.78 -14.41 -24.13
C ALA A 153 1.32 -15.27 -25.34
N ILE A 154 0.70 -16.44 -25.09
CA ILE A 154 0.24 -17.37 -26.12
C ILE A 154 -1.20 -17.06 -26.54
N ALA A 155 -2.09 -16.80 -25.58
CA ALA A 155 -3.54 -16.67 -25.80
C ALA A 155 -4.12 -15.51 -24.97
N PRO A 156 -3.74 -14.27 -25.25
CA PRO A 156 -4.14 -13.11 -24.44
C PRO A 156 -5.66 -12.92 -24.40
N GLU A 157 -6.38 -13.28 -25.47
CA GLU A 157 -7.85 -13.20 -25.54
C GLU A 157 -8.57 -14.17 -24.60
N LYS A 158 -7.89 -15.26 -24.19
CA LYS A 158 -8.42 -16.26 -23.24
C LYS A 158 -7.97 -16.00 -21.80
N TYR A 159 -7.09 -15.00 -21.60
CA TYR A 159 -6.55 -14.72 -20.27
C TYR A 159 -7.64 -14.39 -19.21
N PRO A 160 -8.71 -13.65 -19.52
CA PRO A 160 -9.78 -13.43 -18.54
C PRO A 160 -10.38 -14.71 -18.00
N GLN A 161 -10.59 -15.73 -18.86
CA GLN A 161 -11.09 -17.03 -18.47
C GLN A 161 -10.06 -17.81 -17.65
N PHE A 162 -8.80 -17.78 -18.06
CA PHE A 162 -7.69 -18.38 -17.31
C PHE A 162 -7.60 -17.82 -15.90
N HIS A 163 -7.57 -16.49 -15.79
CA HIS A 163 -7.50 -15.79 -14.51
C HIS A 163 -8.67 -16.19 -13.60
N LYS A 164 -9.89 -16.16 -14.12
CA LYS A 164 -11.09 -16.55 -13.38
C LYS A 164 -11.03 -18.00 -12.90
N GLN A 165 -10.63 -18.94 -13.76
CA GLN A 165 -10.58 -20.35 -13.40
C GLN A 165 -9.48 -20.66 -12.40
N LEU A 166 -8.29 -20.04 -12.54
CA LEU A 166 -7.17 -20.29 -11.65
C LEU A 166 -7.38 -19.61 -10.30
N LEU A 167 -7.75 -18.34 -10.28
CA LEU A 167 -7.95 -17.60 -9.02
C LEU A 167 -9.20 -18.07 -8.29
N GLY A 168 -10.32 -18.29 -9.00
CA GLY A 168 -11.58 -18.77 -8.42
C GLY A 168 -11.58 -20.27 -8.08
N GLY A 169 -10.58 -21.01 -8.52
CA GLY A 169 -10.47 -22.45 -8.29
C GLY A 169 -10.39 -22.84 -6.81
N GLN A 170 -10.85 -24.05 -6.48
CA GLN A 170 -10.81 -24.56 -5.10
C GLN A 170 -9.42 -25.08 -4.71
N GLN A 171 -8.63 -25.50 -5.68
CA GLN A 171 -7.29 -26.02 -5.45
C GLN A 171 -6.27 -24.89 -5.26
N ARG A 172 -5.16 -25.22 -4.61
CA ARG A 172 -3.99 -24.35 -4.53
C ARG A 172 -3.45 -24.09 -5.92
N ALA A 173 -3.18 -22.85 -6.26
CA ALA A 173 -2.54 -22.48 -7.50
C ALA A 173 -1.04 -22.86 -7.44
N THR A 174 -0.66 -23.83 -8.26
CA THR A 174 0.70 -24.34 -8.44
C THR A 174 1.04 -24.30 -9.93
N GLU A 175 2.27 -24.62 -10.31
CA GLU A 175 2.61 -24.78 -11.74
C GLU A 175 1.68 -25.80 -12.39
N GLN A 176 1.48 -26.94 -11.74
CA GLN A 176 0.69 -28.04 -12.28
C GLN A 176 -0.80 -27.68 -12.46
N THR A 177 -1.42 -27.08 -11.46
CA THR A 177 -2.84 -26.65 -11.54
C THR A 177 -3.02 -25.53 -12.56
N ALA A 178 -2.08 -24.59 -12.67
CA ALA A 178 -2.13 -23.55 -13.67
C ALA A 178 -1.95 -24.10 -15.11
N ILE A 179 -1.06 -25.09 -15.32
CA ILE A 179 -0.93 -25.81 -16.60
C ILE A 179 -2.21 -26.58 -16.93
N ALA A 180 -2.86 -27.20 -15.94
CA ALA A 180 -4.13 -27.89 -16.17
C ALA A 180 -5.25 -26.94 -16.63
N VAL A 181 -5.33 -25.73 -16.04
CA VAL A 181 -6.26 -24.68 -16.50
C VAL A 181 -5.90 -24.22 -17.92
N ALA A 182 -4.62 -24.04 -18.23
CA ALA A 182 -4.18 -23.67 -19.58
C ALA A 182 -4.59 -24.74 -20.61
N ALA A 183 -4.41 -26.03 -20.29
CA ALA A 183 -4.78 -27.16 -21.15
C ALA A 183 -6.30 -27.21 -21.37
N ALA A 184 -7.11 -26.99 -20.34
CA ALA A 184 -8.57 -26.91 -20.44
C ALA A 184 -9.04 -25.78 -21.38
N LEU A 185 -8.24 -24.72 -21.51
CA LEU A 185 -8.47 -23.59 -22.41
C LEU A 185 -7.80 -23.77 -23.80
N GLY A 186 -7.23 -24.95 -24.07
CA GLY A 186 -6.68 -25.31 -25.38
C GLY A 186 -5.22 -24.91 -25.59
N VAL A 187 -4.48 -24.56 -24.55
CA VAL A 187 -3.05 -24.29 -24.63
C VAL A 187 -2.27 -25.45 -24.03
N SER A 188 -1.45 -26.13 -24.84
CA SER A 188 -0.74 -27.33 -24.40
C SER A 188 0.36 -27.02 -23.38
N GLU A 189 0.64 -27.99 -22.50
CA GLU A 189 1.75 -27.90 -21.54
C GLU A 189 3.09 -27.60 -22.23
N SER A 190 3.36 -28.25 -23.38
CA SER A 190 4.61 -28.03 -24.13
C SER A 190 4.75 -26.57 -24.61
N ALA A 191 3.64 -25.94 -25.04
CA ALA A 191 3.62 -24.54 -25.43
C ALA A 191 3.87 -23.61 -24.23
N ILE A 192 3.24 -23.90 -23.07
CA ILE A 192 3.46 -23.17 -21.82
C ILE A 192 4.94 -23.25 -21.42
N ARG A 193 5.50 -24.46 -21.32
CA ARG A 193 6.90 -24.67 -20.92
C ARG A 193 7.89 -24.00 -21.88
N LYS A 194 7.60 -24.03 -23.17
CA LYS A 194 8.39 -23.32 -24.19
C LYS A 194 8.32 -21.81 -23.95
N SER A 195 7.13 -21.23 -23.74
CA SER A 195 6.95 -19.80 -23.50
C SER A 195 7.64 -19.35 -22.21
N MET A 196 7.53 -20.12 -21.12
CA MET A 196 8.22 -19.82 -19.86
C MET A 196 9.75 -19.77 -20.02
N LYS A 197 10.31 -20.62 -20.88
CA LYS A 197 11.74 -20.64 -21.18
C LYS A 197 12.18 -19.47 -22.07
N ASP A 198 11.41 -19.21 -23.12
CA ASP A 198 11.78 -18.22 -24.15
C ASP A 198 11.49 -16.78 -23.70
N ASN A 199 10.48 -16.60 -22.83
CA ASN A 199 10.01 -15.31 -22.33
C ASN A 199 9.83 -15.36 -20.79
N PRO A 200 10.91 -15.46 -20.02
CA PRO A 200 10.81 -15.47 -18.57
C PRO A 200 10.29 -14.12 -18.07
N ASN A 201 9.33 -14.17 -17.12
CA ASN A 201 8.71 -12.96 -16.57
C ASN A 201 9.39 -12.44 -15.30
N ASP A 202 10.59 -12.90 -14.97
CA ASP A 202 11.29 -12.53 -13.71
C ASP A 202 11.54 -11.03 -13.61
N GLN A 203 11.84 -10.36 -14.71
CA GLN A 203 12.02 -8.89 -14.71
C GLN A 203 10.72 -8.16 -14.42
N GLN A 204 9.60 -8.62 -14.97
CA GLN A 204 8.28 -8.06 -14.74
C GLN A 204 7.86 -8.25 -13.30
N ILE A 205 8.06 -9.43 -12.74
CA ILE A 205 7.77 -9.71 -11.33
C ILE A 205 8.61 -8.81 -10.44
N ARG A 206 9.93 -8.68 -10.68
CA ARG A 206 10.77 -7.74 -9.92
C ARG A 206 10.27 -6.30 -9.99
N ALA A 207 9.91 -5.83 -11.18
CA ALA A 207 9.35 -4.47 -11.34
C ALA A 207 8.05 -4.29 -10.55
N THR A 208 7.18 -5.32 -10.49
CA THR A 208 5.98 -5.27 -9.66
C THR A 208 6.32 -5.24 -8.16
N TYR A 209 7.33 -6.00 -7.71
CA TYR A 209 7.78 -5.93 -6.31
C TYR A 209 8.36 -4.56 -5.95
N GLU A 210 9.18 -3.96 -6.82
CA GLU A 210 9.71 -2.61 -6.63
C GLU A 210 8.57 -1.58 -6.56
N LEU A 211 7.61 -1.67 -7.47
CA LEU A 211 6.43 -0.81 -7.46
C LEU A 211 5.62 -1.00 -6.16
N ALA A 212 5.37 -2.25 -5.76
CA ALA A 212 4.65 -2.56 -4.53
C ALA A 212 5.36 -1.97 -3.29
N ASN A 213 6.69 -2.08 -3.22
CA ASN A 213 7.47 -1.47 -2.14
C ASN A 213 7.34 0.06 -2.13
N ASN A 214 7.40 0.72 -3.30
CA ASN A 214 7.25 2.17 -3.42
C ASN A 214 5.86 2.66 -2.99
N LEU A 215 4.85 1.80 -3.10
CA LEU A 215 3.46 2.07 -2.68
C LEU A 215 3.16 1.63 -1.25
N GLY A 216 4.12 1.03 -0.54
CA GLY A 216 3.90 0.48 0.81
C GLY A 216 2.95 -0.72 0.84
N VAL A 217 2.88 -1.49 -0.26
CA VAL A 217 2.04 -2.69 -0.35
C VAL A 217 2.64 -3.83 0.47
N THR A 218 1.91 -4.30 1.48
CA THR A 218 2.36 -5.38 2.38
C THR A 218 1.53 -6.65 2.24
N GLY A 219 0.50 -6.65 1.39
CA GLY A 219 -0.40 -7.79 1.21
C GLY A 219 -1.30 -7.65 -0.02
N THR A 220 -2.09 -8.68 -0.29
CA THR A 220 -3.03 -8.73 -1.40
C THR A 220 -4.45 -9.07 -0.91
N PRO A 221 -5.52 -8.60 -1.59
CA PRO A 221 -5.46 -7.63 -2.67
C PRO A 221 -5.08 -6.25 -2.16
N PHE A 222 -4.43 -5.47 -3.02
CA PHE A 222 -4.21 -4.04 -2.82
C PHE A 222 -4.65 -3.32 -4.09
N TYR A 223 -5.36 -2.22 -3.94
CA TYR A 223 -5.85 -1.48 -5.10
C TYR A 223 -5.28 -0.08 -5.15
N VAL A 224 -5.15 0.44 -6.38
CA VAL A 224 -5.02 1.86 -6.64
C VAL A 224 -6.25 2.30 -7.44
N VAL A 225 -6.99 3.27 -6.90
CA VAL A 225 -8.18 3.84 -7.51
C VAL A 225 -7.97 5.35 -7.61
N GLY A 226 -7.70 5.85 -8.83
CA GLY A 226 -7.31 7.25 -9.01
C GLY A 226 -6.01 7.59 -8.26
N ASN A 227 -6.13 8.45 -7.26
CA ASN A 227 -5.01 8.91 -6.43
C ASN A 227 -4.94 8.23 -5.04
N GLU A 228 -5.73 7.20 -4.81
CA GLU A 228 -5.89 6.58 -3.49
C GLU A 228 -5.50 5.10 -3.51
N ALA A 229 -4.84 4.69 -2.43
CA ALA A 229 -4.54 3.30 -2.12
C ALA A 229 -5.66 2.69 -1.28
N VAL A 230 -6.11 1.49 -1.65
CA VAL A 230 -7.13 0.74 -0.92
C VAL A 230 -6.56 -0.60 -0.50
N PHE A 231 -6.58 -0.87 0.80
CA PHE A 231 -5.95 -2.04 1.39
C PHE A 231 -6.96 -3.15 1.68
N GLY A 232 -6.71 -4.34 1.14
CA GLY A 232 -7.53 -5.53 1.37
C GLY A 232 -8.80 -5.60 0.51
N ALA A 233 -9.57 -6.67 0.70
CA ALA A 233 -10.82 -6.93 -0.01
C ALA A 233 -11.97 -6.14 0.63
N VAL A 234 -12.16 -4.91 0.20
CA VAL A 234 -13.15 -3.96 0.76
C VAL A 234 -14.57 -4.15 0.24
N GLY A 235 -14.75 -5.00 -0.79
CA GLY A 235 -16.06 -5.26 -1.41
C GLY A 235 -16.37 -4.34 -2.59
N HIS A 236 -17.30 -4.80 -3.43
CA HIS A 236 -17.67 -4.07 -4.65
C HIS A 236 -18.38 -2.74 -4.38
N GLU A 237 -19.07 -2.59 -3.26
CA GLU A 237 -19.78 -1.35 -2.91
C GLU A 237 -18.80 -0.20 -2.64
N GLU A 238 -17.75 -0.45 -1.86
CA GLU A 238 -16.71 0.55 -1.57
C GLU A 238 -15.96 0.94 -2.86
N LEU A 239 -15.56 -0.03 -3.69
CA LEU A 239 -14.90 0.25 -4.96
C LEU A 239 -15.82 1.04 -5.92
N SER A 240 -17.12 0.71 -5.97
CA SER A 240 -18.11 1.42 -6.79
C SER A 240 -18.34 2.86 -6.30
N SER A 241 -18.33 3.08 -4.98
CA SER A 241 -18.37 4.42 -4.41
C SER A 241 -17.18 5.26 -4.86
N LYS A 242 -15.96 4.69 -4.82
CA LYS A 242 -14.75 5.37 -5.30
C LYS A 242 -14.80 5.67 -6.81
N ILE A 243 -15.32 4.75 -7.62
CA ILE A 243 -15.55 4.99 -9.05
C ILE A 243 -16.49 6.19 -9.26
N SER A 244 -17.61 6.23 -8.51
CA SER A 244 -18.57 7.32 -8.57
C SER A 244 -17.94 8.65 -8.17
N ASN A 245 -17.15 8.66 -7.12
CA ASN A 245 -16.43 9.85 -6.65
C ASN A 245 -15.44 10.37 -7.70
N ILE A 246 -14.65 9.51 -8.35
CA ILE A 246 -13.75 9.92 -9.43
C ILE A 246 -14.52 10.61 -10.55
N ARG A 247 -15.70 10.11 -10.93
CA ARG A 247 -16.54 10.73 -11.96
C ARG A 247 -17.13 12.05 -11.52
N SER A 248 -17.43 12.22 -10.24
CA SER A 248 -18.09 13.42 -9.72
C SER A 248 -17.13 14.55 -9.34
N CYS A 249 -16.02 14.23 -8.68
CA CYS A 249 -15.08 15.23 -8.14
C CYS A 249 -13.62 15.04 -8.58
N GLY A 250 -13.31 13.98 -9.35
CA GLY A 250 -11.95 13.69 -9.83
C GLY A 250 -11.04 13.00 -8.80
N LYS A 251 -11.56 12.62 -7.63
CA LYS A 251 -10.83 11.94 -6.56
C LYS A 251 -11.58 10.69 -6.12
N ALA A 252 -10.87 9.70 -5.56
CA ALA A 252 -11.50 8.48 -5.06
C ALA A 252 -12.32 8.72 -3.77
N THR A 253 -11.99 9.76 -3.02
CA THR A 253 -12.76 10.26 -1.87
C THR A 253 -13.00 11.76 -2.06
N CYS A 254 -14.25 12.18 -1.98
CA CYS A 254 -14.66 13.59 -2.10
C CYS A 254 -14.80 14.24 -0.68
#